data_0f455f88dda1e05de93293f9654af2a9
#
_entry.id   0f455f88dda1e05de93293f9654af2a9
#
_cell.length_a   1.000
_cell.length_b   1.000
_cell.length_c   1.000
_cell.angle_alpha   90.00
_cell.angle_beta   90.00
_cell.angle_gamma   90.00
#
_symmetry.space_group_name_H-M   'P 1'
#
loop_
_entity.id
_entity.type
_entity.pdbx_description
1 polymer ?
#
loop_
_entity_poly.entity_id
_entity_poly.type
_entity_poly.pdbx_seq_one_letter_code
_entity_poly.pdbx_strand_id
1 'polypeptide(L)'
;MKLYEYIKFLGLKKPVNLRIVTRKNRFADAEYEAEYSDKTGKLKEHQITIFYKDNSRNLDTLIAHELIHAWQEENKKAETHGEYFKKYARKMEKEFNLTEIYIDGVDLE
;
A
#
# COMPACT_ATOMS: atom_id res chain seq x y z
N MET A 1 7.77 -11.80 6.27
CA MET A 1 7.15 -10.51 5.97
C MET A 1 7.73 -9.43 6.86
N LYS A 2 8.03 -8.28 6.29
CA LYS A 2 8.67 -7.18 7.01
C LYS A 2 7.73 -5.97 7.20
N LEU A 3 6.47 -6.24 7.53
CA LEU A 3 5.44 -5.19 7.63
C LEU A 3 5.87 -4.04 8.54
N TYR A 4 6.37 -4.36 9.72
CA TYR A 4 6.81 -3.35 10.67
C TYR A 4 7.92 -2.47 10.09
N GLU A 5 8.87 -3.08 9.38
CA GLU A 5 9.99 -2.34 8.76
C GLU A 5 9.50 -1.42 7.66
N TYR A 6 8.51 -1.86 6.87
CA TYR A 6 7.93 -1.02 5.82
C TYR A 6 7.20 0.17 6.43
N ILE A 7 6.41 -0.07 7.48
CA ILE A 7 5.69 0.97 8.18
C ILE A 7 6.66 2.01 8.73
N LYS A 8 7.73 1.53 9.35
CA LYS A 8 8.75 2.40 9.93
C LYS A 8 9.48 3.22 8.85
N PHE A 9 9.83 2.58 7.74
CA PHE A 9 10.50 3.26 6.63
C PHE A 9 9.67 4.42 6.09
N LEU A 10 8.36 4.20 5.94
CA LEU A 10 7.45 5.23 5.44
C LEU A 10 7.05 6.24 6.50
N GLY A 11 7.34 5.97 7.76
CA GLY A 11 6.99 6.87 8.85
C GLY A 11 5.49 6.98 9.10
N LEU A 12 4.76 5.89 8.86
CA LEU A 12 3.31 5.89 9.09
C LEU A 12 2.98 6.05 10.56
N LYS A 13 2.03 6.92 10.86
CA LYS A 13 1.63 7.25 12.23
C LYS A 13 0.35 6.59 12.67
N LYS A 14 -0.52 6.23 11.73
CA LYS A 14 -1.80 5.61 12.06
C LYS A 14 -1.72 4.10 11.92
N PRO A 15 -2.52 3.35 12.70
CA PRO A 15 -2.50 1.88 12.62
C PRO A 15 -2.80 1.35 11.24
N VAL A 16 -2.19 0.22 10.90
CA VAL A 16 -2.42 -0.48 9.65
C VAL A 16 -3.07 -1.82 9.96
N ASN A 17 -4.27 -2.02 9.43
CA ASN A 17 -4.94 -3.32 9.49
C ASN A 17 -4.72 -4.03 8.15
N LEU A 18 -3.96 -5.10 8.19
CA LEU A 18 -3.64 -5.89 7.01
C LEU A 18 -4.45 -7.17 7.03
N ARG A 19 -5.15 -7.43 5.94
CA ARG A 19 -5.89 -8.68 5.75
C ARG A 19 -5.46 -9.32 4.45
N ILE A 20 -5.09 -10.59 4.53
CA ILE A 20 -4.70 -11.37 3.36
C ILE A 20 -5.79 -12.41 3.14
N VAL A 21 -6.40 -12.39 1.96
CA VAL A 21 -7.43 -13.34 1.61
C VAL A 21 -7.02 -14.11 0.38
N THR A 22 -7.46 -15.36 0.28
CA THR A 22 -7.09 -16.25 -0.81
C THR A 22 -8.06 -16.20 -1.99
N ARG A 23 -9.18 -15.51 -1.84
CA ARG A 23 -10.15 -15.37 -2.93
C ARG A 23 -9.67 -14.37 -3.98
N LYS A 24 -10.06 -14.63 -5.21
CA LYS A 24 -9.74 -13.77 -6.32
C LYS A 24 -10.59 -12.51 -6.33
N ASN A 25 -9.95 -11.35 -6.50
CA ASN A 25 -10.68 -10.14 -6.87
C ASN A 25 -10.49 -9.94 -8.37
N ARG A 26 -11.59 -9.63 -9.06
CA ARG A 26 -11.60 -9.49 -10.51
C ARG A 26 -10.82 -8.25 -10.98
N PHE A 27 -10.78 -7.21 -10.16
CA PHE A 27 -10.30 -5.89 -10.56
C PHE A 27 -8.95 -5.48 -9.97
N ALA A 28 -8.52 -6.13 -8.89
CA ALA A 28 -7.29 -5.73 -8.22
C ALA A 28 -6.64 -6.90 -7.50
N ASP A 29 -5.31 -6.83 -7.34
CA ASP A 29 -4.55 -7.78 -6.53
C ASP A 29 -4.54 -7.36 -5.07
N ALA A 30 -4.81 -6.09 -4.80
CA ALA A 30 -4.82 -5.52 -3.45
C ALA A 30 -5.65 -4.25 -3.44
N GLU A 31 -6.07 -3.85 -2.26
CA GLU A 31 -6.85 -2.61 -2.06
C GLU A 31 -6.37 -1.88 -0.82
N TYR A 32 -6.39 -0.55 -0.90
CA TYR A 32 -6.18 0.32 0.24
C TYR A 32 -7.44 1.13 0.50
N GLU A 33 -7.82 1.24 1.77
CA GLU A 33 -8.96 2.06 2.19
C GLU A 33 -8.61 2.83 3.47
N ALA A 34 -8.86 4.13 3.46
CA ALA A 34 -8.65 4.95 4.64
C ALA A 34 -9.92 4.96 5.48
N GLU A 35 -9.78 4.81 6.80
CA GLU A 35 -10.89 4.95 7.72
C GLU A 35 -10.77 6.24 8.50
N TYR A 36 -11.87 6.98 8.56
CA TYR A 36 -11.94 8.25 9.27
C TYR A 36 -12.87 8.15 10.47
N SER A 37 -12.55 8.91 11.51
CA SER A 37 -13.40 8.98 12.69
C SER A 37 -14.69 9.74 12.38
N ASP A 38 -15.83 9.15 12.74
CA ASP A 38 -17.13 9.81 12.59
C ASP A 38 -17.24 11.06 13.46
N LYS A 39 -16.54 11.07 14.58
CA LYS A 39 -16.62 12.18 15.55
C LYS A 39 -15.75 13.37 15.15
N THR A 40 -14.54 13.10 14.66
CA THR A 40 -13.56 14.17 14.41
C THR A 40 -13.30 14.42 12.96
N GLY A 41 -13.70 13.50 12.08
CA GLY A 41 -13.38 13.56 10.64
C GLY A 41 -11.92 13.35 10.32
N LYS A 42 -11.12 12.96 11.31
CA LYS A 42 -9.68 12.72 11.11
C LYS A 42 -9.40 11.28 10.76
N LEU A 43 -8.31 11.06 10.06
CA LEU A 43 -7.86 9.72 9.70
C LEU A 43 -7.61 8.90 10.95
N LYS A 44 -8.26 7.74 11.03
CA LYS A 44 -8.22 6.85 12.18
C LYS A 44 -7.25 5.71 11.96
N GLU A 45 -7.37 5.03 10.83
CA GLU A 45 -6.52 3.88 10.52
C GLU A 45 -6.54 3.58 9.03
N HIS A 46 -5.63 2.70 8.61
CA HIS A 46 -5.52 2.23 7.25
C HIS A 46 -6.00 0.80 7.16
N GLN A 47 -6.77 0.49 6.11
CA GLN A 47 -7.23 -0.87 5.83
C GLN A 47 -6.59 -1.35 4.53
N ILE A 48 -5.85 -2.43 4.59
CA ILE A 48 -5.22 -3.01 3.41
C ILE A 48 -5.69 -4.44 3.27
N THR A 49 -6.19 -4.79 2.08
CA THR A 49 -6.60 -6.15 1.77
C THR A 49 -5.78 -6.64 0.58
N ILE A 50 -5.13 -7.79 0.74
CA ILE A 50 -4.38 -8.44 -0.33
C ILE A 50 -5.18 -9.64 -0.81
N PHE A 51 -5.46 -9.68 -2.12
CA PHE A 51 -6.14 -10.82 -2.75
C PHE A 51 -5.08 -11.73 -3.35
N TYR A 52 -4.47 -12.54 -2.50
CA TYR A 52 -3.29 -13.30 -2.86
C TYR A 52 -3.63 -14.55 -3.68
N LYS A 53 -2.88 -14.74 -4.74
CA LYS A 53 -2.99 -15.89 -5.64
C LYS A 53 -1.60 -16.33 -6.10
N ASP A 54 -1.56 -17.52 -6.68
CA ASP A 54 -0.31 -18.10 -7.15
C ASP A 54 0.43 -17.27 -8.21
N ASN A 55 -0.31 -16.55 -9.04
CA ASN A 55 0.28 -15.75 -10.12
C ASN A 55 0.34 -14.26 -9.81
N SER A 56 0.07 -13.89 -8.58
CA SER A 56 0.17 -12.50 -8.17
C SER A 56 1.62 -12.07 -8.07
N ARG A 57 1.84 -10.75 -8.05
CA ARG A 57 3.13 -10.23 -7.65
C ARG A 57 3.47 -10.71 -6.25
N ASN A 58 4.74 -10.67 -5.90
CA ASN A 58 5.19 -11.04 -4.56
C ASN A 58 4.35 -10.36 -3.49
N LEU A 59 4.01 -11.09 -2.42
CA LEU A 59 3.16 -10.58 -1.35
C LEU A 59 3.71 -9.28 -0.75
N ASP A 60 5.00 -9.26 -0.46
CA ASP A 60 5.62 -8.06 0.13
C ASP A 60 5.56 -6.86 -0.83
N THR A 61 5.67 -7.11 -2.13
CA THR A 61 5.54 -6.07 -3.14
C THR A 61 4.15 -5.44 -3.12
N LEU A 62 3.12 -6.28 -3.05
CA LEU A 62 1.73 -5.80 -2.98
C LEU A 62 1.49 -5.02 -1.69
N ILE A 63 2.00 -5.52 -0.58
CA ILE A 63 1.88 -4.83 0.71
C ILE A 63 2.56 -3.45 0.64
N ALA A 64 3.77 -3.39 0.11
CA ALA A 64 4.51 -2.14 -0.02
C ALA A 64 3.74 -1.14 -0.89
N HIS A 65 3.17 -1.60 -2.00
CA HIS A 65 2.37 -0.76 -2.88
C HIS A 65 1.22 -0.08 -2.12
N GLU A 66 0.46 -0.88 -1.36
CA GLU A 66 -0.68 -0.32 -0.61
C GLU A 66 -0.23 0.54 0.56
N LEU A 67 0.91 0.24 1.18
CA LEU A 67 1.42 1.08 2.26
C LEU A 67 1.85 2.47 1.76
N ILE A 68 2.31 2.57 0.51
CA ILE A 68 2.62 3.87 -0.07
C ILE A 68 1.34 4.70 -0.22
N HIS A 69 0.21 4.07 -0.57
CA HIS A 69 -1.07 4.77 -0.57
C HIS A 69 -1.43 5.27 0.82
N ALA A 70 -1.13 4.48 1.87
CA ALA A 70 -1.34 4.92 3.25
C ALA A 70 -0.48 6.16 3.56
N TRP A 71 0.77 6.17 3.10
CA TRP A 71 1.63 7.33 3.25
C TRP A 71 1.05 8.56 2.56
N GLN A 72 0.52 8.37 1.34
CA GLN A 72 -0.11 9.46 0.59
C GLN A 72 -1.29 10.04 1.37
N GLU A 73 -2.10 9.18 1.97
CA GLU A 73 -3.24 9.62 2.74
C GLU A 73 -2.83 10.43 3.96
N GLU A 74 -1.81 9.98 4.68
CA GLU A 74 -1.31 10.68 5.87
C GLU A 74 -0.68 12.03 5.52
N ASN A 75 -0.08 12.13 4.34
CA ASN A 75 0.65 13.33 3.91
C ASN A 75 -0.12 14.16 2.89
N LYS A 76 -1.38 13.82 2.65
CA LYS A 76 -2.29 14.56 1.76
C LYS A 76 -1.74 14.73 0.35
N LYS A 77 -1.19 13.65 -0.23
CA LYS A 77 -0.69 13.61 -1.59
C LYS A 77 -1.71 12.90 -2.47
N ALA A 78 -2.55 13.68 -3.14
CA ALA A 78 -3.76 13.19 -3.80
C ALA A 78 -3.54 12.35 -5.07
N GLU A 79 -2.41 12.48 -5.73
CA GLU A 79 -2.16 11.77 -7.00
C GLU A 79 -1.89 10.30 -6.75
N THR A 80 -2.79 9.43 -7.17
CA THR A 80 -2.76 8.00 -6.87
C THR A 80 -1.41 7.33 -7.17
N HIS A 81 -0.91 7.47 -8.39
CA HIS A 81 0.41 6.95 -8.78
C HIS A 81 1.28 8.07 -9.35
N GLY A 82 1.28 9.21 -8.67
CA GLY A 82 2.05 10.37 -9.09
C GLY A 82 3.52 10.26 -8.70
N GLU A 83 4.21 11.40 -8.76
CA GLU A 83 5.65 11.47 -8.50
C GLU A 83 6.06 10.92 -7.15
N TYR A 84 5.30 11.26 -6.10
CA TYR A 84 5.62 10.79 -4.76
C TYR A 84 5.49 9.28 -4.64
N PHE A 85 4.43 8.71 -5.24
CA PHE A 85 4.25 7.27 -5.22
C PHE A 85 5.42 6.57 -5.91
N LYS A 86 5.76 7.00 -7.11
CA LYS A 86 6.88 6.41 -7.87
C LYS A 86 8.20 6.52 -7.11
N LYS A 87 8.44 7.67 -6.51
CA LYS A 87 9.66 7.91 -5.73
C LYS A 87 9.79 6.91 -4.58
N TYR A 88 8.73 6.75 -3.80
CA TYR A 88 8.76 5.81 -2.67
C TYR A 88 8.78 4.36 -3.12
N ALA A 89 8.11 4.05 -4.24
CA ALA A 89 8.19 2.71 -4.80
C ALA A 89 9.64 2.34 -5.11
N ARG A 90 10.39 3.23 -5.76
CA ARG A 90 11.79 2.97 -6.10
C ARG A 90 12.68 2.90 -4.87
N LYS A 91 12.43 3.75 -3.86
CA LYS A 91 13.17 3.72 -2.61
C LYS A 91 12.96 2.41 -1.86
N MET A 92 11.71 1.93 -1.78
CA MET A 92 11.42 0.68 -1.09
C MET A 92 11.97 -0.52 -1.85
N GLU A 93 11.92 -0.49 -3.17
CA GLU A 93 12.51 -1.55 -3.98
C GLU A 93 13.98 -1.70 -3.67
N LYS A 94 14.69 -0.60 -3.58
CA LYS A 94 16.12 -0.60 -3.28
C LYS A 94 16.40 -1.00 -1.84
N GLU A 95 15.69 -0.42 -0.89
CA GLU A 95 15.92 -0.66 0.53
C GLU A 95 15.65 -2.10 0.95
N PHE A 96 14.59 -2.69 0.41
CA PHE A 96 14.12 -4.00 0.84
C PHE A 96 14.30 -5.10 -0.21
N ASN A 97 15.03 -4.78 -1.28
CA ASN A 97 15.28 -5.72 -2.38
C ASN A 97 13.98 -6.27 -2.98
N LEU A 98 13.03 -5.37 -3.21
CA LEU A 98 11.76 -5.70 -3.84
C LEU A 98 11.75 -5.25 -5.30
N THR A 99 10.81 -5.78 -6.08
CA THR A 99 10.61 -5.39 -7.47
C THR A 99 9.14 -5.18 -7.75
N GLU A 100 8.83 -4.43 -8.80
CA GLU A 100 7.48 -4.30 -9.33
C GLU A 100 6.46 -3.69 -8.35
N ILE A 101 6.92 -2.82 -7.45
CA ILE A 101 5.99 -2.12 -6.56
C ILE A 101 5.06 -1.23 -7.38
N TYR A 102 5.59 -0.61 -8.42
CA TYR A 102 4.80 0.14 -9.38
C TYR A 102 5.21 -0.25 -10.80
N ILE A 103 4.23 -0.57 -11.64
CA ILE A 103 4.45 -0.93 -13.04
C ILE A 103 3.63 0.04 -13.90
N ASP A 104 4.33 0.84 -14.73
CA ASP A 104 3.69 1.77 -15.65
C ASP A 104 2.73 1.03 -16.58
N GLY A 105 1.54 1.60 -16.75
CA GLY A 105 0.53 1.05 -17.64
C GLY A 105 -0.21 -0.19 -17.12
N VAL A 106 0.19 -0.71 -15.97
CA VAL A 106 -0.44 -1.88 -15.36
C VAL A 106 -1.19 -1.49 -14.08
N ASP A 107 -0.54 -0.70 -13.23
CA ASP A 107 -1.13 -0.34 -11.93
C ASP A 107 -2.17 0.76 -12.11
N LEU A 108 -3.43 0.41 -11.78
CA LEU A 108 -4.57 1.32 -11.83
C LEU A 108 -4.95 1.84 -10.44
N GLU A 109 -4.45 1.19 -9.39
CA GLU A 109 -4.77 1.53 -8.00
C GLU A 109 -3.52 1.60 -7.13
#